data_9ed77072cc92a14ee90c956e0bdc3bf7
#
_entry.id   9ed77072cc92a14ee90c956e0bdc3bf7
#
_cell.length_a   1.000
_cell.length_b   1.000
_cell.length_c   1.000
_cell.angle_alpha   90.00
_cell.angle_beta   90.00
_cell.angle_gamma   90.00
#
_symmetry.space_group_name_H-M   'P 1'
#
loop_
_entity.id
_entity.type
_entity.pdbx_description
1 polymer ?
#
loop_
_entity_poly.entity_id
_entity_poly.type
_entity_poly.pdbx_seq_one_letter_code
_entity_poly.pdbx_strand_id
1 'polypeptide(L)'
;MTGFDCWIMPTFRLASVLNFKIQEIKIMKYIIVGAVAGGASAAARLRRLDEHAEIIIFEKGEYISYANCGLPYYIGDVIKDRDKLFVQTAASFQQRFNIDVQIMTEVIAINPIAKTITAIKSPTGETYEEAYDKLILSPGAEPVRPPLPGVDIEGIFTLRSVRDTDLIKGYLNRKSARRAVVVGAGFIGLEMAENFHHLGLQVSIVEMGGQVLAPVDFPIASIVQQHIRSKGVALYLNAAVASFAKSGEAITVSLNNGKQLTADIVILSIGVRPDTRLALQAGLKTGEARGIWVNEYLQTSNPDIYAVGDAIEFKNPITGISMMTYLAGPANKQGRSCANNIVLGNVQKYNGSINTAIVKVFDLTLATAGTASKHLKAANIDHVVSTTHNGSHAAYYPNAQQMTMQIAFSPIDGRLLNAQAVGYDGVDKRIDVLSTFIKQGKTVYDLAEFEQAYAPSYSSAKDPVNMAGFVAENILMERLKIFYWNETGNIKAHDLFIDVRRKDEYDAGNIERAINLPVDEIRSRLHAIPKDTNIFIYCEAGLRGYLAQRILRQHGFDNVFNLSGGYKTWKACTDESVLIARAG
;
A
#
# COMPACT_ATOMS: atom_id res chain seq x y z
N MET A 1 87.78 15.92 -6.70
CA MET A 1 88.54 14.72 -6.21
C MET A 1 87.49 13.99 -5.38
N THR A 2 86.93 13.03 -5.86
CA THR A 2 87.09 11.63 -6.23
C THR A 2 86.16 10.83 -5.35
N GLY A 3 85.30 10.03 -5.83
CA GLY A 3 85.34 8.70 -6.25
C GLY A 3 83.91 8.15 -6.19
N PHE A 4 83.38 7.74 -7.31
CA PHE A 4 82.12 6.96 -7.41
C PHE A 4 82.49 5.48 -7.28
N ASP A 5 82.13 4.85 -6.18
CA ASP A 5 82.12 3.40 -6.05
C ASP A 5 80.85 2.78 -6.63
N CYS A 6 81.09 1.97 -7.66
CA CYS A 6 80.12 1.20 -8.39
C CYS A 6 79.79 -0.08 -7.60
N TRP A 7 78.61 -0.17 -6.99
CA TRP A 7 78.10 -1.40 -6.38
C TRP A 7 77.46 -2.29 -7.42
N ILE A 8 78.07 -3.41 -7.72
CA ILE A 8 77.53 -4.49 -8.56
C ILE A 8 76.48 -5.22 -7.76
N MET A 9 75.19 -5.12 -8.19
CA MET A 9 74.15 -5.96 -7.67
C MET A 9 74.26 -7.38 -8.25
N PRO A 10 74.06 -8.44 -7.44
CA PRO A 10 74.04 -9.81 -7.94
C PRO A 10 72.74 -10.09 -8.68
N THR A 11 72.88 -10.67 -9.86
CA THR A 11 71.75 -11.20 -10.66
C THR A 11 71.05 -12.34 -9.94
N PHE A 12 69.91 -12.05 -9.30
CA PHE A 12 68.98 -13.08 -8.85
C PHE A 12 68.31 -13.69 -10.07
N ARG A 13 68.53 -14.96 -10.33
CA ARG A 13 67.76 -15.82 -11.24
C ARG A 13 66.40 -15.95 -10.68
N LEU A 14 65.42 -15.23 -11.25
CA LEU A 14 64.00 -15.53 -11.14
C LEU A 14 63.65 -16.73 -12.07
N ALA A 15 63.77 -17.91 -11.51
CA ALA A 15 63.26 -19.13 -12.09
C ALA A 15 62.62 -19.96 -10.98
N SER A 16 61.47 -19.53 -10.49
CA SER A 16 60.51 -20.40 -9.80
C SER A 16 59.13 -20.08 -10.33
N VAL A 17 58.76 -20.93 -11.23
CA VAL A 17 57.45 -21.19 -11.86
C VAL A 17 56.31 -20.94 -10.87
N LEU A 18 55.63 -19.81 -11.01
CA LEU A 18 54.27 -19.65 -10.55
C LEU A 18 53.37 -20.48 -11.49
N ASN A 19 53.22 -21.77 -11.17
CA ASN A 19 52.08 -22.55 -11.65
C ASN A 19 50.81 -21.96 -11.05
N PHE A 20 50.33 -20.81 -11.55
CA PHE A 20 48.95 -20.45 -11.43
C PHE A 20 48.18 -21.51 -12.24
N LYS A 21 47.62 -22.51 -11.57
CA LYS A 21 46.47 -23.21 -12.11
C LYS A 21 45.47 -22.10 -12.45
N ILE A 22 45.29 -21.81 -13.72
CA ILE A 22 44.15 -21.09 -14.24
C ILE A 22 42.96 -21.99 -13.82
N GLN A 23 42.38 -21.71 -12.65
CA GLN A 23 41.06 -22.25 -12.37
C GLN A 23 40.20 -21.72 -13.49
N GLU A 24 39.70 -22.62 -14.35
CA GLU A 24 38.66 -22.26 -15.32
C GLU A 24 37.57 -21.53 -14.52
N ILE A 25 37.44 -20.23 -14.76
CA ILE A 25 36.37 -19.43 -14.12
C ILE A 25 35.10 -20.00 -14.68
N LYS A 26 34.36 -20.78 -13.87
CA LYS A 26 33.05 -21.29 -14.25
C LYS A 26 32.16 -20.11 -14.54
N ILE A 27 31.74 -19.95 -15.79
CA ILE A 27 30.73 -18.97 -16.18
C ILE A 27 29.40 -19.40 -15.55
N MET A 28 28.88 -18.56 -14.65
CA MET A 28 27.59 -18.82 -13.99
C MET A 28 26.44 -18.51 -14.94
N LYS A 29 25.43 -19.38 -14.93
CA LYS A 29 24.22 -19.21 -15.71
C LYS A 29 23.03 -18.91 -14.80
N TYR A 30 22.46 -17.72 -14.97
CA TYR A 30 21.31 -17.23 -14.20
C TYR A 30 20.08 -17.18 -15.09
N ILE A 31 19.01 -17.85 -14.66
CA ILE A 31 17.68 -17.75 -15.31
C ILE A 31 16.72 -16.98 -14.43
N ILE A 32 15.97 -16.07 -15.04
CA ILE A 32 14.92 -15.28 -14.39
C ILE A 32 13.59 -15.53 -15.09
N VAL A 33 12.57 -15.89 -14.34
CA VAL A 33 11.19 -16.08 -14.83
C VAL A 33 10.35 -14.88 -14.43
N GLY A 34 9.91 -14.09 -15.42
CA GLY A 34 9.19 -12.84 -15.25
C GLY A 34 10.10 -11.60 -15.28
N ALA A 35 9.76 -10.64 -16.12
CA ALA A 35 10.62 -9.54 -16.55
C ALA A 35 10.12 -8.14 -16.12
N VAL A 36 9.25 -8.01 -15.10
CA VAL A 36 8.76 -6.71 -14.68
C VAL A 36 9.55 -6.20 -13.47
N ALA A 37 8.95 -5.85 -12.36
CA ALA A 37 9.63 -5.13 -11.27
C ALA A 37 10.77 -5.93 -10.62
N GLY A 38 10.47 -7.09 -10.04
CA GLY A 38 11.44 -7.90 -9.30
C GLY A 38 12.48 -8.55 -10.20
N GLY A 39 12.04 -9.19 -11.29
CA GLY A 39 12.91 -9.92 -12.20
C GLY A 39 13.86 -9.00 -12.99
N ALA A 40 13.34 -7.91 -13.58
CA ALA A 40 14.16 -6.93 -14.30
C ALA A 40 15.22 -6.29 -13.37
N SER A 41 14.83 -5.95 -12.13
CA SER A 41 15.75 -5.39 -11.13
C SER A 41 16.83 -6.39 -10.72
N ALA A 42 16.46 -7.68 -10.56
CA ALA A 42 17.41 -8.74 -10.24
C ALA A 42 18.41 -8.94 -11.38
N ALA A 43 17.94 -9.07 -12.63
CA ALA A 43 18.75 -9.28 -13.81
C ALA A 43 19.77 -8.15 -14.02
N ALA A 44 19.31 -6.91 -14.00
CA ALA A 44 20.18 -5.74 -14.12
C ALA A 44 21.20 -5.63 -12.95
N ARG A 45 20.85 -6.13 -11.76
CA ARG A 45 21.78 -6.15 -10.62
C ARG A 45 22.76 -7.29 -10.73
N LEU A 46 22.37 -8.47 -11.17
CA LEU A 46 23.26 -9.61 -11.42
C LEU A 46 24.37 -9.22 -12.39
N ARG A 47 24.04 -8.61 -13.53
CA ARG A 47 25.05 -8.15 -14.50
C ARG A 47 26.05 -7.19 -13.89
N ARG A 48 25.61 -6.24 -13.05
CA ARG A 48 26.53 -5.31 -12.37
C ARG A 48 27.40 -5.95 -11.30
N LEU A 49 27.09 -7.17 -10.88
CA LEU A 49 27.88 -7.93 -9.90
C LEU A 49 28.76 -8.99 -10.58
N ASP A 50 28.33 -9.51 -11.72
CA ASP A 50 29.03 -10.53 -12.50
C ASP A 50 28.89 -10.20 -13.99
N GLU A 51 29.94 -9.59 -14.57
CA GLU A 51 29.98 -9.18 -15.96
C GLU A 51 30.09 -10.38 -16.91
N HIS A 52 30.61 -11.52 -16.44
CA HIS A 52 30.88 -12.70 -17.25
C HIS A 52 29.74 -13.71 -17.25
N ALA A 53 28.77 -13.58 -16.35
CA ALA A 53 27.66 -14.51 -16.26
C ALA A 53 26.79 -14.55 -17.53
N GLU A 54 26.26 -15.70 -17.85
CA GLU A 54 25.16 -15.84 -18.79
C GLU A 54 23.83 -15.56 -18.06
N ILE A 55 23.08 -14.58 -18.53
CA ILE A 55 21.82 -14.16 -17.89
C ILE A 55 20.70 -14.21 -18.92
N ILE A 56 19.67 -15.01 -18.64
CA ILE A 56 18.52 -15.19 -19.52
C ILE A 56 17.26 -14.81 -18.74
N ILE A 57 16.41 -13.98 -19.33
CA ILE A 57 15.08 -13.66 -18.82
C ILE A 57 14.01 -14.30 -19.71
N PHE A 58 13.07 -14.99 -19.10
CA PHE A 58 11.89 -15.52 -19.76
C PHE A 58 10.66 -14.70 -19.37
N GLU A 59 9.99 -14.15 -20.37
CA GLU A 59 8.77 -13.37 -20.21
C GLU A 59 7.66 -13.90 -21.13
N LYS A 60 6.53 -14.31 -20.53
CA LYS A 60 5.38 -14.82 -21.30
C LYS A 60 4.69 -13.77 -22.16
N GLY A 61 4.81 -12.49 -21.78
CA GLY A 61 4.24 -11.35 -22.48
C GLY A 61 5.17 -10.77 -23.55
N GLU A 62 4.66 -9.75 -24.25
CA GLU A 62 5.40 -9.01 -25.29
C GLU A 62 6.35 -7.96 -24.71
N TYR A 63 6.12 -7.54 -23.46
CA TYR A 63 6.79 -6.37 -22.87
C TYR A 63 7.44 -6.70 -21.55
N ILE A 64 8.63 -6.15 -21.36
CA ILE A 64 9.38 -6.21 -20.09
C ILE A 64 9.42 -4.83 -19.43
N SER A 65 9.75 -4.79 -18.16
CA SER A 65 10.12 -3.57 -17.43
C SER A 65 9.20 -2.37 -17.72
N TYR A 66 7.89 -2.57 -17.66
CA TYR A 66 6.91 -1.52 -17.87
C TYR A 66 6.30 -1.02 -16.56
N ALA A 67 5.73 0.19 -16.61
CA ALA A 67 5.12 0.88 -15.48
C ALA A 67 3.71 0.35 -15.20
N ASN A 68 3.58 -0.74 -14.45
CA ASN A 68 2.28 -1.32 -14.06
C ASN A 68 1.36 -0.27 -13.41
N CYS A 69 1.90 0.56 -12.53
CA CYS A 69 1.13 1.62 -11.86
C CYS A 69 0.73 2.77 -12.82
N GLY A 70 1.28 2.82 -14.03
CA GLY A 70 0.92 3.80 -15.06
C GLY A 70 -0.29 3.39 -15.92
N LEU A 71 -0.68 2.10 -15.89
CA LEU A 71 -1.70 1.54 -16.77
C LEU A 71 -3.06 2.23 -16.63
N PRO A 72 -3.63 2.45 -15.41
CA PRO A 72 -4.87 3.18 -15.25
C PRO A 72 -4.80 4.60 -15.81
N TYR A 73 -3.68 5.28 -15.59
CA TYR A 73 -3.47 6.68 -16.04
C TYR A 73 -3.30 6.80 -17.55
N TYR A 74 -2.77 5.76 -18.22
CA TYR A 74 -2.75 5.71 -19.68
C TYR A 74 -4.15 5.43 -20.25
N ILE A 75 -4.94 4.56 -19.60
CA ILE A 75 -6.35 4.34 -19.98
C ILE A 75 -7.13 5.65 -19.89
N GLY A 76 -6.92 6.44 -18.83
CA GLY A 76 -7.58 7.73 -18.58
C GLY A 76 -7.01 8.93 -19.32
N ASP A 77 -6.09 8.76 -20.28
CA ASP A 77 -5.44 9.84 -21.03
C ASP A 77 -4.64 10.87 -20.20
N VAL A 78 -4.32 10.54 -18.92
CA VAL A 78 -3.39 11.32 -18.10
C VAL A 78 -1.96 11.12 -18.62
N ILE A 79 -1.58 9.88 -18.88
CA ILE A 79 -0.39 9.51 -19.65
C ILE A 79 -0.84 9.36 -21.11
N LYS A 80 -0.47 10.30 -21.95
CA LYS A 80 -0.94 10.34 -23.36
C LYS A 80 -0.13 9.46 -24.29
N ASP A 81 1.14 9.32 -24.02
CA ASP A 81 2.09 8.58 -24.84
C ASP A 81 2.28 7.18 -24.28
N ARG A 82 1.90 6.15 -25.07
CA ARG A 82 2.01 4.74 -24.71
C ARG A 82 3.44 4.31 -24.42
N ASP A 83 4.38 4.87 -25.16
CA ASP A 83 5.79 4.45 -25.05
C ASP A 83 6.41 4.87 -23.73
N LYS A 84 5.83 5.85 -23.04
CA LYS A 84 6.23 6.23 -21.67
C LYS A 84 5.91 5.17 -20.62
N LEU A 85 5.09 4.18 -20.94
CA LEU A 85 4.88 3.03 -20.07
C LEU A 85 6.09 2.10 -20.01
N PHE A 86 6.97 2.13 -21.03
CA PHE A 86 8.11 1.23 -21.10
C PHE A 86 9.34 1.87 -20.46
N VAL A 87 9.77 1.35 -19.32
CA VAL A 87 11.01 1.77 -18.65
C VAL A 87 12.22 1.26 -19.45
N GLN A 88 12.13 0.04 -19.95
CA GLN A 88 13.11 -0.60 -20.84
C GLN A 88 12.39 -1.50 -21.84
N THR A 89 12.91 -1.60 -23.06
CA THR A 89 12.51 -2.61 -24.04
C THR A 89 13.46 -3.82 -23.98
N ALA A 90 13.07 -4.98 -24.51
CA ALA A 90 13.93 -6.15 -24.59
C ALA A 90 15.25 -5.82 -25.31
N ALA A 91 15.19 -5.13 -26.44
CA ALA A 91 16.37 -4.72 -27.20
C ALA A 91 17.29 -3.76 -26.41
N SER A 92 16.72 -2.75 -25.74
CA SER A 92 17.53 -1.83 -24.92
C SER A 92 18.14 -2.51 -23.70
N PHE A 93 17.44 -3.51 -23.14
CA PHE A 93 17.93 -4.29 -22.01
C PHE A 93 19.08 -5.21 -22.41
N GLN A 94 18.97 -5.88 -23.54
CA GLN A 94 20.03 -6.68 -24.14
C GLN A 94 21.26 -5.82 -24.47
N GLN A 95 21.06 -4.72 -25.17
CA GLN A 95 22.16 -3.83 -25.58
C GLN A 95 22.91 -3.23 -24.36
N ARG A 96 22.17 -2.78 -23.33
CA ARG A 96 22.75 -2.10 -22.18
C ARG A 96 23.37 -3.04 -21.15
N PHE A 97 22.76 -4.20 -20.95
CA PHE A 97 23.12 -5.12 -19.86
C PHE A 97 23.65 -6.46 -20.37
N ASN A 98 23.77 -6.68 -21.68
CA ASN A 98 24.17 -7.97 -22.24
C ASN A 98 23.39 -9.14 -21.62
N ILE A 99 22.06 -9.00 -21.56
CA ILE A 99 21.13 -9.99 -21.00
C ILE A 99 20.28 -10.51 -22.14
N ASP A 100 20.19 -11.82 -22.29
CA ASP A 100 19.29 -12.46 -23.25
C ASP A 100 17.83 -12.35 -22.72
N VAL A 101 16.94 -11.75 -23.53
CA VAL A 101 15.55 -11.51 -23.14
C VAL A 101 14.63 -12.27 -24.09
N GLN A 102 14.07 -13.37 -23.60
CA GLN A 102 13.14 -14.24 -24.31
C GLN A 102 11.70 -13.80 -24.02
N ILE A 103 11.18 -12.84 -24.80
CA ILE A 103 9.76 -12.44 -24.75
C ILE A 103 8.88 -13.46 -25.46
N MET A 104 7.56 -13.44 -25.20
CA MET A 104 6.59 -14.41 -25.74
C MET A 104 7.01 -15.85 -25.47
N THR A 105 7.73 -16.08 -24.37
CA THR A 105 8.28 -17.38 -24.01
C THR A 105 7.91 -17.69 -22.54
N GLU A 106 7.01 -18.65 -22.37
CA GLU A 106 6.53 -19.06 -21.05
C GLU A 106 7.34 -20.23 -20.52
N VAL A 107 7.86 -20.11 -19.30
CA VAL A 107 8.38 -21.26 -18.56
C VAL A 107 7.21 -22.06 -18.03
N ILE A 108 7.10 -23.33 -18.44
CA ILE A 108 5.97 -24.21 -18.11
C ILE A 108 6.32 -25.29 -17.09
N ALA A 109 7.60 -25.59 -16.89
CA ALA A 109 8.05 -26.56 -15.89
C ALA A 109 9.46 -26.21 -15.38
N ILE A 110 9.77 -26.69 -14.18
CA ILE A 110 11.10 -26.60 -13.54
C ILE A 110 11.46 -27.98 -13.03
N ASN A 111 12.65 -28.45 -13.36
CA ASN A 111 13.27 -29.65 -12.77
C ASN A 111 14.38 -29.22 -11.81
N PRO A 112 14.12 -29.16 -10.47
CA PRO A 112 15.11 -28.71 -9.50
C PRO A 112 16.31 -29.66 -9.35
N ILE A 113 16.16 -30.93 -9.69
CA ILE A 113 17.21 -31.95 -9.57
C ILE A 113 18.19 -31.83 -10.75
N ALA A 114 17.67 -31.80 -11.98
CA ALA A 114 18.47 -31.62 -13.19
C ALA A 114 18.94 -30.16 -13.37
N LYS A 115 18.37 -29.21 -12.61
CA LYS A 115 18.58 -27.76 -12.76
C LYS A 115 18.25 -27.29 -14.18
N THR A 116 17.08 -27.66 -14.69
CA THR A 116 16.57 -27.21 -15.98
C THR A 116 15.19 -26.58 -15.83
N ILE A 117 14.87 -25.70 -16.76
CA ILE A 117 13.50 -25.24 -17.00
C ILE A 117 13.04 -25.79 -18.36
N THR A 118 11.72 -25.97 -18.52
CA THR A 118 11.10 -26.19 -19.84
C THR A 118 10.36 -24.93 -20.23
N ALA A 119 10.67 -24.37 -21.39
CA ALA A 119 10.04 -23.17 -21.92
C ALA A 119 9.26 -23.50 -23.21
N ILE A 120 8.17 -22.76 -23.43
CA ILE A 120 7.36 -22.83 -24.65
C ILE A 120 7.31 -21.45 -25.30
N LYS A 121 7.63 -21.36 -26.58
CA LYS A 121 7.65 -20.13 -27.37
C LYS A 121 6.32 -19.93 -28.10
N SER A 122 5.68 -18.79 -27.86
CA SER A 122 4.48 -18.39 -28.59
C SER A 122 4.86 -17.58 -29.85
N PRO A 123 4.17 -17.68 -30.97
CA PRO A 123 3.01 -18.56 -31.22
C PRO A 123 3.38 -19.96 -31.77
N THR A 124 4.68 -20.29 -31.92
CA THR A 124 5.12 -21.52 -32.62
C THR A 124 4.77 -22.81 -31.87
N GLY A 125 4.61 -22.71 -30.51
CA GLY A 125 4.41 -23.88 -29.66
C GLY A 125 5.68 -24.72 -29.47
N GLU A 126 6.84 -24.25 -29.95
CA GLU A 126 8.12 -24.90 -29.77
C GLU A 126 8.50 -24.95 -28.27
N THR A 127 8.83 -26.14 -27.80
CA THR A 127 9.30 -26.37 -26.43
C THR A 127 10.76 -26.76 -26.43
N TYR A 128 11.51 -26.23 -25.43
CA TYR A 128 12.91 -26.58 -25.24
C TYR A 128 13.28 -26.49 -23.76
N GLU A 129 14.38 -27.14 -23.41
CA GLU A 129 14.94 -27.09 -22.07
C GLU A 129 16.13 -26.13 -22.01
N GLU A 130 16.27 -25.44 -20.87
CA GLU A 130 17.37 -24.55 -20.58
C GLU A 130 17.92 -24.84 -19.18
N ALA A 131 19.24 -25.02 -19.06
CA ALA A 131 19.90 -25.32 -17.79
C ALA A 131 20.27 -24.04 -17.04
N TYR A 132 20.32 -24.11 -15.71
CA TYR A 132 20.71 -22.98 -14.85
C TYR A 132 21.65 -23.40 -13.71
N ASP A 133 22.47 -22.47 -13.25
CA ASP A 133 23.17 -22.60 -11.96
C ASP A 133 22.32 -22.04 -10.83
N LYS A 134 21.64 -20.88 -11.06
CA LYS A 134 20.65 -20.28 -10.15
C LYS A 134 19.44 -19.80 -10.92
N LEU A 135 18.27 -19.97 -10.31
CA LEU A 135 16.97 -19.58 -10.86
C LEU A 135 16.30 -18.54 -9.96
N ILE A 136 15.74 -17.49 -10.56
CA ILE A 136 14.92 -16.49 -9.86
C ILE A 136 13.49 -16.57 -10.39
N LEU A 137 12.54 -16.83 -9.49
CA LEU A 137 11.12 -16.80 -9.79
C LEU A 137 10.54 -15.42 -9.45
N SER A 138 10.02 -14.72 -10.46
CA SER A 138 9.33 -13.44 -10.34
C SER A 138 8.03 -13.44 -11.15
N PRO A 139 7.16 -14.47 -11.01
CA PRO A 139 5.97 -14.64 -11.86
C PRO A 139 4.88 -13.61 -11.53
N GLY A 140 4.98 -12.92 -10.39
CA GLY A 140 4.03 -11.91 -9.94
C GLY A 140 2.73 -12.51 -9.40
N ALA A 141 1.62 -11.79 -9.63
CA ALA A 141 0.28 -12.18 -9.21
C ALA A 141 -0.70 -11.99 -10.37
N GLU A 142 -1.80 -12.72 -10.35
CA GLU A 142 -2.85 -12.64 -11.36
C GLU A 142 -4.14 -12.06 -10.77
N PRO A 143 -4.90 -11.25 -11.53
CA PRO A 143 -6.20 -10.76 -11.12
C PRO A 143 -7.16 -11.91 -10.81
N VAL A 144 -7.94 -11.75 -9.76
CA VAL A 144 -9.01 -12.69 -9.44
C VAL A 144 -10.17 -12.47 -10.42
N ARG A 145 -10.54 -13.53 -11.14
CA ARG A 145 -11.73 -13.58 -12.00
C ARG A 145 -12.68 -14.63 -11.42
N PRO A 146 -13.76 -14.21 -10.75
CA PRO A 146 -14.67 -15.14 -10.09
C PRO A 146 -15.52 -15.88 -11.15
N PRO A 147 -15.93 -17.12 -10.92
CA PRO A 147 -16.77 -17.88 -11.83
C PRO A 147 -18.25 -17.45 -11.76
N LEU A 148 -18.50 -16.17 -12.02
CA LEU A 148 -19.86 -15.63 -12.02
C LEU A 148 -20.55 -15.84 -13.37
N PRO A 149 -21.86 -16.11 -13.41
CA PRO A 149 -22.62 -16.18 -14.65
C PRO A 149 -22.41 -14.92 -15.50
N GLY A 150 -22.04 -15.09 -16.75
CA GLY A 150 -21.82 -14.00 -17.71
C GLY A 150 -20.51 -13.23 -17.55
N VAL A 151 -19.56 -13.69 -16.73
CA VAL A 151 -18.26 -12.99 -16.52
C VAL A 151 -17.43 -12.87 -17.80
N ASP A 152 -17.65 -13.72 -18.81
CA ASP A 152 -16.92 -13.73 -20.07
C ASP A 152 -17.57 -12.88 -21.18
N ILE A 153 -18.61 -12.12 -20.86
CA ILE A 153 -19.23 -11.16 -21.80
C ILE A 153 -18.19 -10.11 -22.23
N GLU A 154 -18.13 -9.81 -23.54
CA GLU A 154 -17.30 -8.74 -24.08
C GLU A 154 -17.62 -7.41 -23.39
N GLY A 155 -16.58 -6.70 -22.95
CA GLY A 155 -16.70 -5.47 -22.19
C GLY A 155 -16.46 -5.64 -20.69
N ILE A 156 -16.20 -6.88 -20.23
CA ILE A 156 -15.77 -7.17 -18.85
C ILE A 156 -14.28 -7.49 -18.86
N PHE A 157 -13.50 -6.66 -18.16
CA PHE A 157 -12.04 -6.73 -18.17
C PHE A 157 -11.47 -6.86 -16.76
N THR A 158 -10.25 -7.36 -16.67
CA THR A 158 -9.31 -7.18 -15.57
C THR A 158 -8.16 -6.31 -16.06
N LEU A 159 -7.38 -5.72 -15.16
CA LEU A 159 -6.21 -4.91 -15.51
C LEU A 159 -4.97 -5.44 -14.80
N ARG A 160 -3.98 -5.90 -15.59
CA ARG A 160 -2.69 -6.38 -15.09
C ARG A 160 -1.52 -6.03 -16.02
N SER A 161 -1.72 -6.06 -17.31
CA SER A 161 -0.67 -5.97 -18.33
C SER A 161 -0.92 -4.82 -19.32
N VAL A 162 0.09 -4.49 -20.11
CA VAL A 162 -0.04 -3.54 -21.23
C VAL A 162 -1.08 -4.02 -22.23
N ARG A 163 -1.14 -5.33 -22.49
CA ARG A 163 -2.15 -5.93 -23.38
C ARG A 163 -3.58 -5.67 -22.87
N ASP A 164 -3.83 -5.85 -21.57
CA ASP A 164 -5.15 -5.55 -20.99
C ASP A 164 -5.50 -4.07 -21.19
N THR A 165 -4.51 -3.21 -20.99
CA THR A 165 -4.66 -1.76 -21.18
C THR A 165 -5.04 -1.42 -22.61
N ASP A 166 -4.35 -1.99 -23.58
CA ASP A 166 -4.64 -1.80 -25.01
C ASP A 166 -6.05 -2.31 -25.38
N LEU A 167 -6.46 -3.46 -24.82
CA LEU A 167 -7.81 -4.00 -25.01
C LEU A 167 -8.87 -3.09 -24.42
N ILE A 168 -8.69 -2.60 -23.19
CA ILE A 168 -9.62 -1.69 -22.51
C ILE A 168 -9.75 -0.39 -23.30
N LYS A 169 -8.62 0.23 -23.65
CA LYS A 169 -8.60 1.51 -24.38
C LYS A 169 -9.18 1.35 -25.79
N GLY A 170 -8.84 0.28 -26.50
CA GLY A 170 -9.43 -0.03 -27.78
C GLY A 170 -10.93 -0.28 -27.72
N TYR A 171 -11.42 -0.93 -26.65
CA TYR A 171 -12.85 -1.10 -26.41
C TYR A 171 -13.59 0.21 -26.14
N LEU A 172 -13.05 1.06 -25.27
CA LEU A 172 -13.61 2.38 -24.97
C LEU A 172 -13.78 3.23 -26.25
N ASN A 173 -12.76 3.26 -27.09
CA ASN A 173 -12.76 4.01 -28.34
C ASN A 173 -13.79 3.46 -29.35
N ARG A 174 -13.86 2.12 -29.49
CA ARG A 174 -14.77 1.45 -30.45
C ARG A 174 -16.25 1.58 -30.05
N LYS A 175 -16.54 1.46 -28.74
CA LYS A 175 -17.93 1.43 -28.23
C LYS A 175 -18.46 2.79 -27.81
N SER A 176 -17.68 3.83 -27.76
CA SER A 176 -18.07 5.15 -27.23
C SER A 176 -18.75 5.01 -25.85
N ALA A 177 -18.14 4.23 -24.97
CA ALA A 177 -18.69 3.90 -23.65
C ALA A 177 -19.01 5.16 -22.84
N ARG A 178 -20.13 5.17 -22.15
CA ARG A 178 -20.58 6.28 -21.30
C ARG A 178 -20.75 5.89 -19.85
N ARG A 179 -20.92 4.60 -19.55
CA ARG A 179 -21.19 4.08 -18.20
C ARG A 179 -20.18 3.00 -17.86
N ALA A 180 -19.52 3.16 -16.74
CA ALA A 180 -18.56 2.19 -16.23
C ALA A 180 -19.00 1.64 -14.87
N VAL A 181 -18.85 0.33 -14.68
CA VAL A 181 -18.96 -0.31 -13.37
C VAL A 181 -17.60 -0.87 -12.99
N VAL A 182 -17.09 -0.44 -11.85
CA VAL A 182 -15.86 -0.94 -11.25
C VAL A 182 -16.23 -1.85 -10.08
N VAL A 183 -15.85 -3.12 -10.16
CA VAL A 183 -16.11 -4.12 -9.13
C VAL A 183 -14.87 -4.30 -8.28
N GLY A 184 -14.95 -3.89 -7.00
CA GLY A 184 -13.86 -3.81 -6.05
C GLY A 184 -13.35 -2.38 -5.87
N ALA A 185 -13.29 -1.92 -4.61
CA ALA A 185 -12.87 -0.58 -4.21
C ALA A 185 -11.47 -0.56 -3.56
N GLY A 186 -10.57 -1.42 -4.04
CA GLY A 186 -9.13 -1.38 -3.71
C GLY A 186 -8.38 -0.31 -4.51
N PHE A 187 -7.04 -0.29 -4.41
CA PHE A 187 -6.19 0.69 -5.10
C PHE A 187 -6.47 0.75 -6.60
N ILE A 188 -6.38 -0.38 -7.31
CA ILE A 188 -6.61 -0.45 -8.77
C ILE A 188 -8.03 -0.01 -9.13
N GLY A 189 -9.03 -0.42 -8.34
CA GLY A 189 -10.43 -0.06 -8.59
C GLY A 189 -10.67 1.44 -8.47
N LEU A 190 -10.10 2.10 -7.48
CA LEU A 190 -10.24 3.55 -7.29
C LEU A 190 -9.49 4.34 -8.37
N GLU A 191 -8.29 3.90 -8.75
CA GLU A 191 -7.54 4.50 -9.88
C GLU A 191 -8.31 4.36 -11.19
N MET A 192 -8.91 3.19 -11.47
CA MET A 192 -9.75 3.00 -12.66
C MET A 192 -11.02 3.85 -12.61
N ALA A 193 -11.67 3.95 -11.45
CA ALA A 193 -12.86 4.79 -11.28
C ALA A 193 -12.57 6.27 -11.55
N GLU A 194 -11.46 6.79 -11.00
CA GLU A 194 -10.99 8.15 -11.25
C GLU A 194 -10.72 8.38 -12.74
N ASN A 195 -9.99 7.46 -13.39
CA ASN A 195 -9.60 7.61 -14.77
C ASN A 195 -10.79 7.49 -15.74
N PHE A 196 -11.76 6.62 -15.46
CA PHE A 196 -13.02 6.59 -16.23
C PHE A 196 -13.85 7.86 -16.03
N HIS A 197 -13.91 8.38 -14.80
CA HIS A 197 -14.57 9.65 -14.54
C HIS A 197 -13.87 10.81 -15.28
N HIS A 198 -12.53 10.81 -15.31
CA HIS A 198 -11.74 11.80 -16.08
C HIS A 198 -12.07 11.77 -17.57
N LEU A 199 -12.33 10.60 -18.14
CA LEU A 199 -12.81 10.44 -19.52
C LEU A 199 -14.29 10.83 -19.73
N GLY A 200 -15.00 11.29 -18.68
CA GLY A 200 -16.39 11.70 -18.73
C GLY A 200 -17.41 10.57 -18.64
N LEU A 201 -17.03 9.35 -18.24
CA LEU A 201 -17.97 8.27 -18.02
C LEU A 201 -18.72 8.46 -16.70
N GLN A 202 -19.99 8.04 -16.68
CA GLN A 202 -20.73 7.84 -15.44
C GLN A 202 -20.22 6.58 -14.75
N VAL A 203 -19.63 6.74 -13.56
CA VAL A 203 -18.96 5.65 -12.84
C VAL A 203 -19.79 5.17 -11.67
N SER A 204 -19.88 3.85 -11.54
CA SER A 204 -20.40 3.17 -10.35
C SER A 204 -19.33 2.23 -9.79
N ILE A 205 -19.09 2.27 -8.48
CA ILE A 205 -18.20 1.36 -7.77
C ILE A 205 -19.06 0.39 -6.96
N VAL A 206 -18.78 -0.91 -7.05
CA VAL A 206 -19.43 -1.98 -6.28
C VAL A 206 -18.37 -2.65 -5.41
N GLU A 207 -18.58 -2.63 -4.09
CA GLU A 207 -17.67 -3.21 -3.11
C GLU A 207 -18.45 -4.14 -2.15
N MET A 208 -17.95 -5.37 -2.03
CA MET A 208 -18.55 -6.39 -1.16
C MET A 208 -18.39 -6.03 0.32
N GLY A 209 -17.34 -5.36 0.68
CA GLY A 209 -17.08 -4.90 2.04
C GLY A 209 -17.86 -3.63 2.40
N GLY A 210 -17.93 -3.34 3.70
CA GLY A 210 -18.56 -2.14 4.24
C GLY A 210 -17.75 -0.85 4.06
N GLN A 211 -16.59 -0.91 3.40
CA GLN A 211 -15.75 0.26 3.16
C GLN A 211 -14.87 0.10 1.92
N VAL A 212 -14.43 1.22 1.35
CA VAL A 212 -13.36 1.26 0.35
C VAL A 212 -12.00 1.03 1.02
N LEU A 213 -10.98 0.64 0.25
CA LEU A 213 -9.60 0.51 0.72
C LEU A 213 -9.49 -0.33 2.01
N ALA A 214 -9.78 -1.61 1.89
CA ALA A 214 -9.70 -2.56 3.00
C ALA A 214 -8.42 -2.48 3.87
N PRO A 215 -7.23 -2.06 3.40
CA PRO A 215 -6.05 -1.90 4.25
C PRO A 215 -6.10 -0.78 5.29
N VAL A 216 -7.05 0.17 5.23
CA VAL A 216 -7.14 1.27 6.18
C VAL A 216 -8.31 1.11 7.16
N ASP A 217 -8.31 1.87 8.25
CA ASP A 217 -9.39 1.88 9.23
C ASP A 217 -10.59 2.71 8.75
N PHE A 218 -11.77 2.38 9.25
CA PHE A 218 -13.03 2.97 8.80
C PHE A 218 -13.08 4.51 8.89
N PRO A 219 -12.56 5.17 9.95
CA PRO A 219 -12.58 6.64 10.01
C PRO A 219 -11.81 7.32 8.86
N ILE A 220 -10.76 6.69 8.36
CA ILE A 220 -10.00 7.19 7.21
C ILE A 220 -10.73 6.85 5.90
N ALA A 221 -11.24 5.62 5.78
CA ALA A 221 -12.03 5.20 4.62
C ALA A 221 -13.30 6.05 4.43
N SER A 222 -13.98 6.45 5.51
CA SER A 222 -15.21 7.25 5.46
C SER A 222 -15.00 8.62 4.79
N ILE A 223 -13.85 9.25 5.03
CA ILE A 223 -13.48 10.52 4.38
C ILE A 223 -13.33 10.33 2.86
N VAL A 224 -12.68 9.23 2.44
CA VAL A 224 -12.53 8.89 1.02
C VAL A 224 -13.89 8.57 0.37
N GLN A 225 -14.76 7.87 1.07
CA GLN A 225 -16.11 7.52 0.59
C GLN A 225 -16.97 8.76 0.35
N GLN A 226 -16.94 9.70 1.30
CA GLN A 226 -17.63 10.99 1.14
C GLN A 226 -17.05 11.76 -0.06
N HIS A 227 -15.73 11.74 -0.23
CA HIS A 227 -15.07 12.40 -1.36
C HIS A 227 -15.49 11.79 -2.70
N ILE A 228 -15.48 10.45 -2.83
CA ILE A 228 -15.94 9.73 -4.02
C ILE A 228 -17.39 10.13 -4.38
N ARG A 229 -18.31 10.14 -3.39
CA ARG A 229 -19.70 10.55 -3.61
C ARG A 229 -19.80 12.01 -4.02
N SER A 230 -19.00 12.91 -3.46
CA SER A 230 -18.98 14.34 -3.81
C SER A 230 -18.54 14.60 -5.26
N LYS A 231 -17.80 13.65 -5.87
CA LYS A 231 -17.44 13.69 -7.29
C LYS A 231 -18.54 13.12 -8.21
N GLY A 232 -19.70 12.74 -7.67
CA GLY A 232 -20.79 12.19 -8.45
C GLY A 232 -20.64 10.71 -8.81
N VAL A 233 -19.69 10.01 -8.22
CA VAL A 233 -19.51 8.57 -8.41
C VAL A 233 -20.46 7.81 -7.48
N ALA A 234 -21.26 6.90 -8.04
CA ALA A 234 -22.14 6.05 -7.27
C ALA A 234 -21.33 4.95 -6.55
N LEU A 235 -21.48 4.85 -5.23
CA LEU A 235 -20.74 3.90 -4.40
C LEU A 235 -21.71 2.94 -3.70
N TYR A 236 -21.63 1.66 -4.06
CA TYR A 236 -22.39 0.56 -3.50
C TYR A 236 -21.49 -0.30 -2.60
N LEU A 237 -21.63 -0.13 -1.30
CA LEU A 237 -20.94 -0.91 -0.27
C LEU A 237 -21.85 -2.03 0.24
N ASN A 238 -21.27 -3.06 0.88
CA ASN A 238 -21.95 -4.31 1.26
C ASN A 238 -22.72 -4.95 0.10
N ALA A 239 -22.22 -4.75 -1.13
CA ALA A 239 -22.87 -5.20 -2.34
C ALA A 239 -21.91 -6.06 -3.16
N ALA A 240 -22.29 -7.29 -3.44
CA ALA A 240 -21.55 -8.20 -4.30
C ALA A 240 -22.24 -8.36 -5.66
N VAL A 241 -21.45 -8.47 -6.72
CA VAL A 241 -21.98 -8.84 -8.03
C VAL A 241 -22.40 -10.31 -8.00
N ALA A 242 -23.60 -10.59 -8.41
CA ALA A 242 -24.16 -11.95 -8.52
C ALA A 242 -24.04 -12.51 -9.94
N SER A 243 -24.25 -11.69 -10.97
CA SER A 243 -24.18 -12.12 -12.38
C SER A 243 -24.05 -10.94 -13.33
N PHE A 244 -23.67 -11.26 -14.55
CA PHE A 244 -23.67 -10.35 -15.69
C PHE A 244 -24.58 -10.90 -16.79
N ALA A 245 -25.27 -10.01 -17.49
CA ALA A 245 -26.10 -10.39 -18.65
C ALA A 245 -25.93 -9.36 -19.77
N LYS A 246 -25.95 -9.80 -21.00
CA LYS A 246 -25.95 -8.90 -22.17
C LYS A 246 -27.35 -8.32 -22.33
N SER A 247 -27.47 -6.99 -22.48
CA SER A 247 -28.71 -6.28 -22.72
C SER A 247 -28.53 -5.31 -23.89
N GLY A 248 -28.79 -5.79 -25.10
CA GLY A 248 -28.44 -5.08 -26.33
C GLY A 248 -26.91 -4.89 -26.43
N GLU A 249 -26.49 -3.64 -26.55
CA GLU A 249 -25.06 -3.26 -26.55
C GLU A 249 -24.48 -3.05 -25.13
N ALA A 250 -25.33 -3.03 -24.11
CA ALA A 250 -24.94 -2.80 -22.72
C ALA A 250 -24.81 -4.13 -21.93
N ILE A 251 -24.20 -4.02 -20.75
CA ILE A 251 -24.07 -5.10 -19.77
C ILE A 251 -24.96 -4.77 -18.57
N THR A 252 -25.84 -5.66 -18.18
CA THR A 252 -26.56 -5.61 -16.92
C THR A 252 -25.73 -6.30 -15.85
N VAL A 253 -25.38 -5.57 -14.80
CA VAL A 253 -24.66 -6.05 -13.61
C VAL A 253 -25.68 -6.24 -12.49
N SER A 254 -25.99 -7.48 -12.14
CA SER A 254 -26.94 -7.80 -11.06
C SER A 254 -26.21 -7.97 -9.74
N LEU A 255 -26.67 -7.28 -8.70
CA LEU A 255 -26.13 -7.33 -7.36
C LEU A 255 -26.88 -8.34 -6.49
N ASN A 256 -26.25 -8.84 -5.44
CA ASN A 256 -26.83 -9.80 -4.48
C ASN A 256 -28.05 -9.28 -3.70
N ASN A 257 -28.21 -7.96 -3.63
CA ASN A 257 -29.37 -7.29 -3.00
C ASN A 257 -30.53 -7.02 -3.98
N GLY A 258 -30.49 -7.61 -5.18
CA GLY A 258 -31.52 -7.47 -6.21
C GLY A 258 -31.40 -6.22 -7.09
N LYS A 259 -30.49 -5.30 -6.78
CA LYS A 259 -30.27 -4.11 -7.61
C LYS A 259 -29.58 -4.47 -8.91
N GLN A 260 -29.93 -3.78 -9.98
CA GLN A 260 -29.29 -3.93 -11.29
C GLN A 260 -28.67 -2.60 -11.73
N LEU A 261 -27.45 -2.69 -12.26
CA LEU A 261 -26.71 -1.56 -12.83
C LEU A 261 -26.53 -1.82 -14.33
N THR A 262 -26.57 -0.76 -15.11
CA THR A 262 -26.29 -0.83 -16.55
C THR A 262 -24.90 -0.27 -16.81
N ALA A 263 -24.07 -1.01 -17.51
CA ALA A 263 -22.71 -0.63 -17.87
C ALA A 263 -22.45 -0.81 -19.36
N ASP A 264 -21.58 0.00 -19.92
CA ASP A 264 -21.00 -0.20 -21.24
C ASP A 264 -19.64 -0.89 -21.12
N ILE A 265 -18.97 -0.72 -19.98
CA ILE A 265 -17.73 -1.39 -19.63
C ILE A 265 -17.71 -1.76 -18.15
N VAL A 266 -17.10 -2.90 -17.82
CA VAL A 266 -16.93 -3.38 -16.44
C VAL A 266 -15.44 -3.70 -16.19
N ILE A 267 -14.91 -3.24 -15.06
CA ILE A 267 -13.58 -3.64 -14.58
C ILE A 267 -13.72 -4.48 -13.32
N LEU A 268 -13.13 -5.67 -13.35
CA LEU A 268 -13.01 -6.55 -12.17
C LEU A 268 -11.68 -6.27 -11.47
N SER A 269 -11.74 -5.64 -10.30
CA SER A 269 -10.58 -5.29 -9.46
C SER A 269 -10.74 -5.81 -8.03
N ILE A 270 -11.23 -7.05 -7.89
CA ILE A 270 -11.56 -7.70 -6.62
C ILE A 270 -10.37 -8.36 -5.92
N GLY A 271 -9.17 -7.96 -6.30
CA GLY A 271 -7.92 -8.44 -5.75
C GLY A 271 -7.11 -9.28 -6.74
N VAL A 272 -5.94 -9.70 -6.26
CA VAL A 272 -4.97 -10.53 -6.99
C VAL A 272 -4.58 -11.73 -6.15
N ARG A 273 -4.10 -12.79 -6.78
CA ARG A 273 -3.52 -13.96 -6.14
C ARG A 273 -2.10 -14.19 -6.65
N PRO A 274 -1.16 -14.65 -5.81
CA PRO A 274 0.19 -14.94 -6.24
C PRO A 274 0.20 -16.05 -7.28
N ASP A 275 1.03 -15.94 -8.31
CA ASP A 275 1.26 -17.04 -9.25
C ASP A 275 2.31 -18.00 -8.68
N THR A 276 1.83 -19.07 -8.07
CA THR A 276 2.66 -20.10 -7.44
C THR A 276 2.70 -21.41 -8.23
N ARG A 277 2.12 -21.47 -9.44
CA ARG A 277 1.97 -22.69 -10.23
C ARG A 277 3.30 -23.39 -10.49
N LEU A 278 4.30 -22.66 -10.99
CA LEU A 278 5.63 -23.22 -11.25
C LEU A 278 6.32 -23.72 -9.99
N ALA A 279 6.20 -22.98 -8.89
CA ALA A 279 6.79 -23.36 -7.62
C ALA A 279 6.17 -24.66 -7.07
N LEU A 280 4.84 -24.77 -7.11
CA LEU A 280 4.12 -25.97 -6.67
C LEU A 280 4.46 -27.20 -7.54
N GLN A 281 4.50 -27.04 -8.87
CA GLN A 281 4.87 -28.11 -9.80
C GLN A 281 6.32 -28.60 -9.58
N ALA A 282 7.21 -27.67 -9.22
CA ALA A 282 8.60 -27.99 -8.90
C ALA A 282 8.79 -28.56 -7.48
N GLY A 283 7.73 -28.77 -6.71
CA GLY A 283 7.80 -29.25 -5.33
C GLY A 283 8.38 -28.25 -4.34
N LEU A 284 8.40 -26.95 -4.67
CA LEU A 284 8.83 -25.91 -3.76
C LEU A 284 7.76 -25.62 -2.71
N LYS A 285 8.21 -25.27 -1.49
CA LYS A 285 7.32 -24.96 -0.37
C LYS A 285 6.57 -23.66 -0.63
N THR A 286 5.26 -23.67 -0.36
CA THR A 286 4.42 -22.48 -0.20
C THR A 286 4.14 -22.25 1.27
N GLY A 287 3.87 -20.99 1.63
CA GLY A 287 3.58 -20.64 3.02
C GLY A 287 2.08 -20.64 3.36
N GLU A 288 1.75 -20.16 4.57
CA GLU A 288 0.39 -20.12 5.11
C GLU A 288 -0.55 -19.19 4.34
N ALA A 289 0.00 -18.08 3.80
CA ALA A 289 -0.74 -17.14 2.97
C ALA A 289 -0.76 -17.55 1.48
N ARG A 290 -0.30 -18.76 1.15
CA ARG A 290 -0.27 -19.36 -0.20
C ARG A 290 0.70 -18.70 -1.19
N GLY A 291 1.63 -17.87 -0.73
CA GLY A 291 2.75 -17.36 -1.51
C GLY A 291 3.90 -18.38 -1.58
N ILE A 292 4.87 -18.17 -2.45
CA ILE A 292 6.11 -18.95 -2.46
C ILE A 292 6.86 -18.65 -1.17
N TRP A 293 7.12 -19.68 -0.39
CA TRP A 293 7.90 -19.53 0.84
C TRP A 293 9.36 -19.18 0.49
N VAL A 294 9.91 -18.19 1.17
CA VAL A 294 11.32 -17.83 1.09
C VAL A 294 11.90 -17.63 2.49
N ASN A 295 13.20 -17.87 2.61
CA ASN A 295 13.94 -17.51 3.81
C ASN A 295 14.29 -16.00 3.80
N GLU A 296 15.01 -15.56 4.83
CA GLU A 296 15.43 -14.16 4.97
C GLU A 296 16.38 -13.66 3.85
N TYR A 297 16.94 -14.57 3.03
CA TYR A 297 17.80 -14.24 1.89
C TYR A 297 17.09 -14.38 0.53
N LEU A 298 15.76 -14.55 0.55
CA LEU A 298 14.92 -14.75 -0.63
C LEU A 298 15.15 -16.08 -1.36
N GLN A 299 15.78 -17.06 -0.70
CA GLN A 299 15.87 -18.42 -1.20
C GLN A 299 14.56 -19.18 -0.89
N THR A 300 14.13 -19.99 -1.84
CA THR A 300 13.01 -20.94 -1.65
C THR A 300 13.46 -22.15 -0.81
N SER A 301 12.65 -23.18 -0.74
CA SER A 301 13.04 -24.46 -0.13
C SER A 301 14.16 -25.19 -0.89
N ASN A 302 14.50 -24.76 -2.09
CA ASN A 302 15.68 -25.19 -2.84
C ASN A 302 16.75 -24.09 -2.84
N PRO A 303 18.01 -24.37 -2.42
CA PRO A 303 19.07 -23.36 -2.28
C PRO A 303 19.56 -22.76 -3.60
N ASP A 304 19.21 -23.35 -4.74
CA ASP A 304 19.55 -22.84 -6.06
C ASP A 304 18.41 -22.05 -6.71
N ILE A 305 17.23 -21.99 -6.05
CA ILE A 305 16.05 -21.29 -6.55
C ILE A 305 15.66 -20.19 -5.56
N TYR A 306 15.55 -18.98 -6.06
CA TYR A 306 15.13 -17.78 -5.35
C TYR A 306 13.76 -17.32 -5.84
N ALA A 307 13.04 -16.54 -5.05
CA ALA A 307 11.80 -15.92 -5.48
C ALA A 307 11.65 -14.49 -4.97
N VAL A 308 11.02 -13.61 -5.78
CA VAL A 308 10.85 -12.19 -5.48
C VAL A 308 9.52 -11.66 -6.04
N GLY A 309 9.09 -10.51 -5.53
CA GLY A 309 7.89 -9.79 -5.99
C GLY A 309 6.59 -10.31 -5.39
N ASP A 310 5.51 -10.09 -6.11
CA ASP A 310 4.13 -10.32 -5.65
C ASP A 310 3.82 -11.80 -5.33
N ALA A 311 4.67 -12.72 -5.80
CA ALA A 311 4.46 -14.17 -5.61
C ALA A 311 4.97 -14.70 -4.26
N ILE A 312 5.82 -13.96 -3.55
CA ILE A 312 6.44 -14.46 -2.32
C ILE A 312 5.65 -14.14 -1.06
N GLU A 313 5.78 -15.02 -0.08
CA GLU A 313 5.27 -14.84 1.27
C GLU A 313 6.41 -14.54 2.25
N PHE A 314 6.16 -13.63 3.16
CA PHE A 314 7.08 -13.28 4.24
C PHE A 314 6.32 -12.99 5.54
N LYS A 315 7.03 -12.90 6.66
CA LYS A 315 6.43 -12.53 7.95
C LYS A 315 6.31 -11.00 8.06
N ASN A 316 5.13 -10.52 8.43
CA ASN A 316 4.90 -9.11 8.75
C ASN A 316 5.79 -8.72 9.95
N PRO A 317 6.63 -7.68 9.85
CA PRO A 317 7.55 -7.32 10.93
C PRO A 317 6.86 -6.78 12.20
N ILE A 318 5.58 -6.44 12.14
CA ILE A 318 4.80 -5.94 13.27
C ILE A 318 4.03 -7.07 13.95
N THR A 319 3.32 -7.89 13.16
CA THR A 319 2.42 -8.93 13.69
C THR A 319 3.01 -10.32 13.71
N GLY A 320 4.10 -10.57 12.98
CA GLY A 320 4.66 -11.91 12.78
C GLY A 320 3.81 -12.83 11.89
N ILE A 321 2.64 -12.37 11.43
CA ILE A 321 1.73 -13.15 10.58
C ILE A 321 2.27 -13.22 9.16
N SER A 322 2.11 -14.36 8.51
CA SER A 322 2.45 -14.55 7.10
C SER A 322 1.61 -13.66 6.19
N MET A 323 2.27 -12.98 5.26
CA MET A 323 1.60 -12.08 4.33
C MET A 323 2.35 -11.96 3.00
N MET A 324 1.68 -11.38 2.04
CA MET A 324 2.24 -10.95 0.74
C MET A 324 2.11 -9.43 0.60
N THR A 325 2.90 -8.87 -0.30
CA THR A 325 2.79 -7.45 -0.69
C THR A 325 2.79 -7.32 -2.21
N TYR A 326 1.83 -6.59 -2.73
CA TYR A 326 1.63 -6.36 -4.17
C TYR A 326 2.06 -4.93 -4.54
N LEU A 327 3.31 -4.59 -4.19
CA LEU A 327 3.85 -3.24 -4.34
C LEU A 327 5.19 -3.27 -5.09
N ALA A 328 5.34 -2.39 -6.07
CA ALA A 328 6.53 -2.30 -6.91
C ALA A 328 7.80 -1.95 -6.10
N GLY A 329 7.70 -1.10 -5.08
CA GLY A 329 8.83 -0.72 -4.23
C GLY A 329 9.49 -1.91 -3.53
N PRO A 330 8.75 -2.73 -2.76
CA PRO A 330 9.25 -3.98 -2.21
C PRO A 330 9.80 -4.93 -3.26
N ALA A 331 9.09 -5.17 -4.38
CA ALA A 331 9.54 -6.08 -5.44
C ALA A 331 10.91 -5.68 -6.02
N ASN A 332 11.12 -4.40 -6.31
CA ASN A 332 12.42 -3.90 -6.81
C ASN A 332 13.55 -4.08 -5.77
N LYS A 333 13.27 -3.80 -4.49
CA LYS A 333 14.25 -4.00 -3.40
C LYS A 333 14.59 -5.48 -3.23
N GLN A 334 13.60 -6.36 -3.31
CA GLN A 334 13.77 -7.81 -3.27
C GLN A 334 14.63 -8.31 -4.43
N GLY A 335 14.37 -7.87 -5.67
CA GLY A 335 15.19 -8.21 -6.83
C GLY A 335 16.65 -7.83 -6.65
N ARG A 336 16.93 -6.62 -6.14
CA ARG A 336 18.28 -6.17 -5.84
C ARG A 336 18.95 -7.01 -4.74
N SER A 337 18.25 -7.27 -3.64
CA SER A 337 18.77 -8.06 -2.51
C SER A 337 19.02 -9.51 -2.90
N CYS A 338 18.10 -10.09 -3.69
CA CYS A 338 18.22 -11.43 -4.25
C CYS A 338 19.51 -11.59 -5.08
N ALA A 339 19.75 -10.67 -6.01
CA ALA A 339 20.97 -10.68 -6.82
C ALA A 339 22.24 -10.53 -5.96
N ASN A 340 22.23 -9.67 -4.93
CA ASN A 340 23.35 -9.56 -3.98
C ASN A 340 23.59 -10.91 -3.28
N ASN A 341 22.53 -11.57 -2.81
CA ASN A 341 22.65 -12.83 -2.09
C ASN A 341 23.12 -13.99 -2.98
N ILE A 342 22.72 -14.00 -4.24
CA ILE A 342 23.18 -15.01 -5.22
C ILE A 342 24.70 -14.88 -5.46
N VAL A 343 25.19 -13.67 -5.70
CA VAL A 343 26.59 -13.47 -6.13
C VAL A 343 27.54 -13.34 -4.94
N LEU A 344 27.11 -12.68 -3.86
CA LEU A 344 27.97 -12.36 -2.73
C LEU A 344 27.81 -13.31 -1.53
N GLY A 345 26.85 -14.27 -1.60
CA GLY A 345 26.71 -15.32 -0.61
C GLY A 345 25.88 -14.95 0.63
N ASN A 346 24.60 -14.63 0.47
CA ASN A 346 23.65 -14.40 1.58
C ASN A 346 24.02 -13.25 2.53
N VAL A 347 24.43 -12.12 1.97
CA VAL A 347 24.90 -10.94 2.73
C VAL A 347 23.78 -9.98 3.14
N GLN A 348 22.58 -10.07 2.53
CA GLN A 348 21.53 -9.08 2.73
C GLN A 348 20.20 -9.72 3.10
N LYS A 349 19.79 -9.55 4.37
CA LYS A 349 18.49 -10.03 4.85
C LYS A 349 17.34 -9.17 4.33
N TYR A 350 16.24 -9.81 3.97
CA TYR A 350 14.97 -9.19 3.70
C TYR A 350 14.07 -9.28 4.95
N ASN A 351 13.84 -8.16 5.60
CA ASN A 351 13.10 -8.06 6.85
C ASN A 351 11.59 -7.80 6.64
N GLY A 352 11.04 -8.23 5.52
CA GLY A 352 9.64 -8.02 5.20
C GLY A 352 9.29 -6.59 4.79
N SER A 353 7.99 -6.35 4.60
CA SER A 353 7.40 -5.06 4.27
C SER A 353 6.36 -4.66 5.32
N ILE A 354 6.28 -3.38 5.64
CA ILE A 354 5.21 -2.79 6.45
C ILE A 354 4.06 -2.25 5.58
N ASN A 355 4.03 -2.59 4.30
CA ASN A 355 2.98 -2.19 3.35
C ASN A 355 2.73 -0.68 3.28
N THR A 356 3.80 0.11 3.21
CA THR A 356 3.66 1.55 2.95
C THR A 356 3.07 1.76 1.57
N ALA A 357 1.88 2.35 1.51
CA ALA A 357 1.12 2.55 0.29
C ALA A 357 0.49 3.94 0.27
N ILE A 358 0.33 4.48 -0.94
CA ILE A 358 -0.30 5.77 -1.20
C ILE A 358 -1.16 5.66 -2.44
N VAL A 359 -2.29 6.35 -2.46
CA VAL A 359 -3.19 6.45 -3.60
C VAL A 359 -3.78 7.85 -3.70
N LYS A 360 -3.92 8.32 -4.93
CA LYS A 360 -4.71 9.48 -5.26
C LYS A 360 -6.12 9.05 -5.62
N VAL A 361 -7.13 9.69 -5.03
CA VAL A 361 -8.54 9.46 -5.31
C VAL A 361 -9.12 10.81 -5.71
N PHE A 362 -9.18 11.10 -6.99
CA PHE A 362 -9.41 12.42 -7.58
C PHE A 362 -8.35 13.43 -7.11
N ASP A 363 -8.74 14.43 -6.33
CA ASP A 363 -7.85 15.43 -5.75
C ASP A 363 -7.49 15.14 -4.28
N LEU A 364 -8.04 14.07 -3.69
CA LEU A 364 -7.71 13.62 -2.35
C LEU A 364 -6.59 12.57 -2.38
N THR A 365 -5.65 12.67 -1.46
CA THR A 365 -4.58 11.68 -1.27
C THR A 365 -4.82 10.91 0.01
N LEU A 366 -4.71 9.58 -0.06
CA LEU A 366 -4.70 8.70 1.10
C LEU A 366 -3.40 7.90 1.13
N ALA A 367 -2.79 7.79 2.31
CA ALA A 367 -1.61 6.95 2.50
C ALA A 367 -1.67 6.18 3.82
N THR A 368 -1.00 5.03 3.86
CA THR A 368 -0.93 4.16 5.04
C THR A 368 0.43 3.48 5.14
N ALA A 369 0.88 3.21 6.37
CA ALA A 369 2.06 2.41 6.67
C ALA A 369 1.83 1.60 7.95
N GLY A 370 2.37 0.40 8.02
CA GLY A 370 2.18 -0.50 9.16
C GLY A 370 0.89 -1.30 9.07
N THR A 371 0.39 -1.76 10.21
CA THR A 371 -0.77 -2.66 10.30
C THR A 371 -1.97 -1.92 10.89
N ALA A 372 -3.05 -1.77 10.12
CA ALA A 372 -4.26 -1.09 10.56
C ALA A 372 -4.87 -1.69 11.83
N SER A 373 -5.54 -0.87 12.64
CA SER A 373 -6.09 -1.22 13.95
C SER A 373 -6.95 -2.51 13.92
N LYS A 374 -7.81 -2.66 12.92
CA LYS A 374 -8.62 -3.88 12.77
C LYS A 374 -7.79 -5.15 12.59
N HIS A 375 -6.64 -5.07 11.94
CA HIS A 375 -5.73 -6.20 11.75
C HIS A 375 -4.83 -6.44 12.98
N LEU A 376 -4.46 -5.38 13.70
CA LEU A 376 -3.81 -5.49 15.02
C LEU A 376 -4.73 -6.20 16.01
N LYS A 377 -6.01 -5.81 16.04
CA LYS A 377 -7.04 -6.47 16.88
C LYS A 377 -7.21 -7.95 16.51
N ALA A 378 -7.28 -8.27 15.22
CA ALA A 378 -7.36 -9.65 14.74
C ALA A 378 -6.11 -10.49 15.08
N ALA A 379 -4.95 -9.83 15.20
CA ALA A 379 -3.69 -10.44 15.63
C ALA A 379 -3.51 -10.49 17.15
N ASN A 380 -4.50 -10.04 17.94
CA ASN A 380 -4.45 -9.91 19.40
C ASN A 380 -3.27 -9.05 19.89
N ILE A 381 -2.97 -7.97 19.17
CA ILE A 381 -1.96 -6.99 19.54
C ILE A 381 -2.66 -5.79 20.18
N ASP A 382 -2.36 -5.58 21.48
CA ASP A 382 -2.88 -4.43 22.22
C ASP A 382 -2.36 -3.12 21.62
N HIS A 383 -3.27 -2.20 21.35
CA HIS A 383 -2.94 -0.92 20.77
C HIS A 383 -3.97 0.15 21.13
N VAL A 384 -3.51 1.38 21.08
CA VAL A 384 -4.34 2.59 21.19
C VAL A 384 -4.34 3.30 19.85
N VAL A 385 -5.48 3.86 19.47
CA VAL A 385 -5.64 4.64 18.24
C VAL A 385 -5.86 6.11 18.59
N SER A 386 -5.15 6.99 17.91
CA SER A 386 -5.30 8.45 18.06
C SER A 386 -5.55 9.08 16.69
N THR A 387 -6.58 9.93 16.60
CA THR A 387 -6.92 10.67 15.37
C THR A 387 -6.74 12.16 15.60
N THR A 388 -6.00 12.82 14.71
CA THR A 388 -5.73 14.26 14.73
C THR A 388 -6.08 14.91 13.40
N HIS A 389 -6.47 16.19 13.45
CA HIS A 389 -6.75 17.00 12.27
C HIS A 389 -5.88 18.26 12.31
N ASN A 390 -5.07 18.46 11.28
CA ASN A 390 -4.11 19.56 11.20
C ASN A 390 -4.09 20.15 9.79
N GLY A 391 -3.56 21.36 9.63
CA GLY A 391 -3.30 21.93 8.32
C GLY A 391 -2.08 21.28 7.65
N SER A 392 -2.07 21.21 6.32
CA SER A 392 -0.92 20.78 5.54
C SER A 392 0.32 21.66 5.77
N HIS A 393 0.07 22.94 6.04
CA HIS A 393 1.07 23.96 6.40
C HIS A 393 0.45 25.06 7.28
N ALA A 394 1.19 26.12 7.57
CA ALA A 394 0.75 27.19 8.44
C ALA A 394 -0.52 27.87 7.93
N ALA A 395 -1.56 27.96 8.78
CA ALA A 395 -2.88 28.42 8.39
C ALA A 395 -2.93 29.89 7.93
N TYR A 396 -1.95 30.71 8.33
CA TYR A 396 -1.82 32.11 7.88
C TYR A 396 -1.17 32.23 6.48
N TYR A 397 -0.61 31.13 5.94
CA TYR A 397 -0.13 31.07 4.57
C TYR A 397 -1.24 30.56 3.64
N PRO A 398 -1.40 31.13 2.42
CA PRO A 398 -2.50 30.79 1.53
C PRO A 398 -2.58 29.31 1.16
N ASN A 399 -3.81 28.82 0.95
CA ASN A 399 -4.11 27.48 0.47
C ASN A 399 -3.79 26.31 1.44
N ALA A 400 -3.67 26.57 2.73
CA ALA A 400 -3.56 25.51 3.72
C ALA A 400 -4.77 24.58 3.66
N GLN A 401 -4.52 23.30 3.39
CA GLN A 401 -5.54 22.25 3.30
C GLN A 401 -5.54 21.37 4.55
N GLN A 402 -6.70 20.91 4.94
CA GLN A 402 -6.80 20.04 6.10
C GLN A 402 -6.36 18.62 5.80
N MET A 403 -5.62 18.04 6.74
CA MET A 403 -5.19 16.64 6.76
C MET A 403 -5.71 15.96 8.02
N THR A 404 -6.24 14.77 7.86
CA THR A 404 -6.57 13.86 8.96
C THR A 404 -5.48 12.80 9.05
N MET A 405 -4.94 12.62 10.25
CA MET A 405 -3.92 11.62 10.55
C MET A 405 -4.41 10.72 11.68
N GLN A 406 -4.27 9.41 11.50
CA GLN A 406 -4.55 8.42 12.51
C GLN A 406 -3.30 7.57 12.73
N ILE A 407 -2.90 7.39 13.99
CA ILE A 407 -1.81 6.50 14.36
C ILE A 407 -2.31 5.44 15.34
N ALA A 408 -1.74 4.24 15.25
CA ALA A 408 -1.89 3.19 16.25
C ALA A 408 -0.53 2.91 16.90
N PHE A 409 -0.51 2.76 18.21
CA PHE A 409 0.71 2.56 19.00
C PHE A 409 0.46 1.62 20.19
N SER A 410 1.52 1.00 20.65
CA SER A 410 1.51 0.12 21.81
C SER A 410 1.24 0.91 23.11
N PRO A 411 0.29 0.50 23.96
CA PRO A 411 0.05 1.14 25.25
C PRO A 411 1.18 0.91 26.27
N ILE A 412 2.08 -0.05 26.02
CA ILE A 412 3.14 -0.46 26.93
C ILE A 412 4.38 0.42 26.79
N ASP A 413 4.85 0.60 25.56
CA ASP A 413 6.12 1.25 25.24
C ASP A 413 5.99 2.42 24.26
N GLY A 414 4.79 2.70 23.77
CA GLY A 414 4.52 3.76 22.80
C GLY A 414 5.01 3.47 21.39
N ARG A 415 5.48 2.26 21.08
CA ARG A 415 5.97 1.89 19.76
C ARG A 415 4.89 2.04 18.70
N LEU A 416 5.25 2.67 17.58
CA LEU A 416 4.34 2.86 16.45
C LEU A 416 4.08 1.56 15.72
N LEU A 417 2.81 1.26 15.47
CA LEU A 417 2.32 0.05 14.80
C LEU A 417 1.65 0.35 13.46
N ASN A 418 1.04 1.53 13.34
CA ASN A 418 0.36 1.97 12.13
C ASN A 418 0.31 3.49 12.06
N ALA A 419 0.27 3.99 10.83
CA ALA A 419 -0.07 5.36 10.52
C ALA A 419 -0.88 5.42 9.24
N GLN A 420 -1.90 6.28 9.23
CA GLN A 420 -2.75 6.56 8.09
C GLN A 420 -2.95 8.06 7.99
N ALA A 421 -2.91 8.59 6.79
CA ALA A 421 -3.13 10.01 6.55
C ALA A 421 -4.00 10.21 5.31
N VAL A 422 -4.93 11.16 5.37
CA VAL A 422 -5.79 11.55 4.26
C VAL A 422 -5.92 13.06 4.20
N GLY A 423 -5.78 13.64 3.01
CA GLY A 423 -5.82 15.08 2.80
C GLY A 423 -5.50 15.46 1.36
N TYR A 424 -5.49 16.73 1.07
CA TYR A 424 -5.27 17.24 -0.29
C TYR A 424 -3.81 17.60 -0.58
N ASP A 425 -3.01 17.85 0.46
CA ASP A 425 -1.62 18.28 0.32
C ASP A 425 -0.75 17.75 1.45
N GLY A 426 0.51 17.37 1.14
CA GLY A 426 1.55 16.99 2.08
C GLY A 426 1.35 15.65 2.82
N VAL A 427 0.44 14.78 2.34
CA VAL A 427 0.21 13.43 2.87
C VAL A 427 1.42 12.53 2.62
N ASP A 428 1.99 12.60 1.42
CA ASP A 428 3.17 11.86 0.97
C ASP A 428 4.37 12.10 1.87
N LYS A 429 4.68 13.37 2.14
CA LYS A 429 5.77 13.78 3.03
C LYS A 429 5.64 13.15 4.42
N ARG A 430 4.43 13.15 5.01
CA ARG A 430 4.21 12.68 6.38
C ARG A 430 4.21 11.17 6.48
N ILE A 431 3.62 10.49 5.50
CA ILE A 431 3.60 9.02 5.54
C ILE A 431 4.99 8.42 5.37
N ASP A 432 5.88 9.02 4.58
CA ASP A 432 7.26 8.55 4.42
C ASP A 432 8.06 8.68 5.72
N VAL A 433 7.88 9.78 6.46
CA VAL A 433 8.44 9.95 7.80
C VAL A 433 7.89 8.86 8.74
N LEU A 434 6.57 8.74 8.85
CA LEU A 434 5.92 7.78 9.74
C LEU A 434 6.29 6.34 9.40
N SER A 435 6.38 5.98 8.12
CA SER A 435 6.81 4.65 7.68
C SER A 435 8.24 4.33 8.10
N THR A 436 9.11 5.33 8.08
CA THR A 436 10.50 5.21 8.56
C THR A 436 10.54 4.93 10.05
N PHE A 437 9.74 5.67 10.84
CA PHE A 437 9.63 5.47 12.29
C PHE A 437 9.07 4.09 12.64
N ILE A 438 7.99 3.66 11.99
CA ILE A 438 7.41 2.33 12.19
C ILE A 438 8.43 1.25 11.88
N LYS A 439 9.11 1.34 10.74
CA LYS A 439 10.08 0.33 10.30
C LYS A 439 11.30 0.22 11.24
N GLN A 440 11.65 1.32 11.91
CA GLN A 440 12.74 1.36 12.88
C GLN A 440 12.31 1.02 14.31
N GLY A 441 11.02 0.71 14.54
CA GLY A 441 10.49 0.42 15.86
C GLY A 441 10.47 1.63 16.81
N LYS A 442 10.38 2.84 16.24
CA LYS A 442 10.34 4.10 16.99
C LYS A 442 8.99 4.29 17.69
N THR A 443 8.97 5.21 18.65
CA THR A 443 7.86 5.44 19.56
C THR A 443 7.13 6.77 19.27
N VAL A 444 6.02 7.01 19.94
CA VAL A 444 5.29 8.27 19.90
C VAL A 444 6.11 9.43 20.47
N TYR A 445 7.05 9.15 21.39
CA TYR A 445 7.96 10.15 21.93
C TYR A 445 8.95 10.63 20.86
N ASP A 446 9.47 9.71 20.03
CA ASP A 446 10.30 10.08 18.89
C ASP A 446 9.53 10.96 17.88
N LEU A 447 8.19 10.75 17.70
CA LEU A 447 7.38 11.64 16.86
C LEU A 447 7.23 13.04 17.46
N ALA A 448 7.09 13.14 18.78
CA ALA A 448 6.99 14.41 19.48
C ALA A 448 8.26 15.26 19.32
N GLU A 449 9.42 14.62 19.32
CA GLU A 449 10.73 15.26 19.19
C GLU A 449 11.22 15.40 17.74
N PHE A 450 10.49 14.83 16.76
CA PHE A 450 10.92 14.85 15.38
C PHE A 450 11.11 16.28 14.85
N GLU A 451 12.31 16.56 14.36
CA GLU A 451 12.67 17.83 13.72
C GLU A 451 12.40 17.76 12.21
N GLN A 452 11.42 18.48 11.75
CA GLN A 452 11.07 18.60 10.33
C GLN A 452 11.56 19.92 9.73
N ALA A 453 11.76 19.93 8.43
CA ALA A 453 12.00 21.16 7.69
C ALA A 453 10.75 22.05 7.75
N TYR A 454 10.90 23.26 8.26
CA TYR A 454 9.80 24.21 8.41
C TYR A 454 10.05 25.52 7.64
N ALA A 455 9.07 25.87 6.85
CA ALA A 455 8.76 27.23 6.43
C ALA A 455 7.24 27.30 6.23
N PRO A 456 6.58 28.48 6.32
CA PRO A 456 5.12 28.59 6.29
C PRO A 456 4.43 27.91 5.10
N SER A 457 5.08 27.84 3.95
CA SER A 457 4.56 27.24 2.73
C SER A 457 4.68 25.71 2.68
N TYR A 458 5.42 25.07 3.60
CA TYR A 458 5.68 23.63 3.60
C TYR A 458 5.14 22.88 4.80
N SER A 459 5.05 23.56 5.95
CA SER A 459 4.62 22.92 7.20
C SER A 459 4.11 23.97 8.20
N SER A 460 3.76 23.53 9.39
CA SER A 460 3.58 24.34 10.58
C SER A 460 4.75 24.12 11.53
N ALA A 461 5.04 25.07 12.41
CA ALA A 461 6.09 24.93 13.43
C ALA A 461 5.85 23.68 14.34
N LYS A 462 4.59 23.29 14.49
CA LYS A 462 4.17 21.98 15.04
C LYS A 462 3.57 21.19 13.88
N ASP A 463 4.39 20.37 13.22
CA ASP A 463 3.94 19.57 12.08
C ASP A 463 2.85 18.57 12.50
N PRO A 464 1.95 18.15 11.61
CA PRO A 464 0.99 17.08 11.88
C PRO A 464 1.60 15.83 12.53
N VAL A 465 2.85 15.46 12.19
CA VAL A 465 3.57 14.34 12.82
C VAL A 465 3.86 14.61 14.28
N ASN A 466 4.39 15.81 14.63
CA ASN A 466 4.61 16.18 16.03
C ASN A 466 3.29 16.24 16.81
N MET A 467 2.23 16.79 16.19
CA MET A 467 0.92 16.87 16.84
C MET A 467 0.35 15.48 17.15
N ALA A 468 0.52 14.51 16.26
CA ALA A 468 0.15 13.13 16.52
C ALA A 468 0.96 12.53 17.69
N GLY A 469 2.27 12.82 17.75
CA GLY A 469 3.15 12.45 18.86
C GLY A 469 2.72 13.06 20.19
N PHE A 470 2.47 14.38 20.24
CA PHE A 470 2.03 15.07 21.47
C PHE A 470 0.70 14.54 22.01
N VAL A 471 -0.26 14.26 21.12
CA VAL A 471 -1.56 13.69 21.54
C VAL A 471 -1.38 12.28 22.09
N ALA A 472 -0.60 11.45 21.42
CA ALA A 472 -0.33 10.07 21.84
C ALA A 472 0.47 10.02 23.16
N GLU A 473 1.46 10.89 23.34
CA GLU A 473 2.18 11.05 24.60
C GLU A 473 1.22 11.40 25.75
N ASN A 474 0.30 12.36 25.55
CA ASN A 474 -0.69 12.72 26.56
C ASN A 474 -1.61 11.54 26.92
N ILE A 475 -1.91 10.66 25.98
CA ILE A 475 -2.70 9.44 26.22
C ILE A 475 -1.90 8.46 27.09
N LEU A 476 -0.65 8.16 26.70
CA LEU A 476 0.21 7.22 27.44
C LEU A 476 0.53 7.69 28.87
N MET A 477 0.68 8.99 29.05
CA MET A 477 0.90 9.60 30.38
C MET A 477 -0.40 9.85 31.16
N GLU A 478 -1.51 9.27 30.72
CA GLU A 478 -2.85 9.44 31.32
C GLU A 478 -3.29 10.90 31.51
N ARG A 479 -2.65 11.83 30.80
CA ARG A 479 -3.06 13.25 30.77
C ARG A 479 -4.30 13.48 29.93
N LEU A 480 -4.58 12.56 28.99
CA LEU A 480 -5.72 12.56 28.10
C LEU A 480 -6.36 11.16 28.09
N LYS A 481 -7.59 11.05 28.60
CA LYS A 481 -8.44 9.86 28.43
C LYS A 481 -9.32 10.07 27.21
N ILE A 482 -9.38 9.09 26.32
CA ILE A 482 -10.14 9.16 25.06
C ILE A 482 -11.25 8.14 25.02
N PHE A 483 -12.23 8.37 24.15
CA PHE A 483 -13.22 7.41 23.66
C PHE A 483 -13.40 7.60 22.15
N TYR A 484 -14.05 6.65 21.50
CA TYR A 484 -14.12 6.58 20.04
C TYR A 484 -15.53 6.89 19.51
N TRP A 485 -15.63 7.25 18.24
CA TRP A 485 -16.86 7.63 17.56
C TRP A 485 -17.97 6.57 17.66
N ASN A 486 -17.64 5.29 17.60
CA ASN A 486 -18.57 4.17 17.71
C ASN A 486 -19.00 3.84 19.13
N GLU A 487 -18.44 4.50 20.13
CA GLU A 487 -18.79 4.35 21.54
C GLU A 487 -19.81 5.40 22.02
N THR A 488 -20.13 6.39 21.18
CA THR A 488 -21.07 7.46 21.55
C THR A 488 -22.47 6.93 21.89
N GLY A 489 -22.92 5.86 21.23
CA GLY A 489 -24.19 5.18 21.55
C GLY A 489 -24.19 4.44 22.89
N ASN A 490 -23.02 4.19 23.50
CA ASN A 490 -22.89 3.49 24.78
C ASN A 490 -22.92 4.44 25.99
N ILE A 491 -22.95 5.75 25.77
CA ILE A 491 -23.03 6.78 26.83
C ILE A 491 -24.39 6.63 27.53
N LYS A 492 -24.36 6.37 28.83
CA LYS A 492 -25.56 6.09 29.62
C LYS A 492 -26.38 7.35 29.88
N ALA A 493 -27.65 7.19 30.25
CA ALA A 493 -28.54 8.34 30.48
C ALA A 493 -28.11 9.23 31.66
N HIS A 494 -27.40 8.67 32.63
CA HIS A 494 -26.88 9.40 33.79
C HIS A 494 -25.49 10.00 33.57
N ASP A 495 -24.80 9.63 32.48
CA ASP A 495 -23.52 10.22 32.12
C ASP A 495 -23.73 11.61 31.50
N LEU A 496 -22.79 12.51 31.74
CA LEU A 496 -22.82 13.85 31.17
C LEU A 496 -22.10 13.87 29.82
N PHE A 497 -22.80 14.33 28.78
CA PHE A 497 -22.21 14.45 27.44
C PHE A 497 -22.19 15.91 27.02
N ILE A 498 -21.00 16.47 26.75
CA ILE A 498 -20.77 17.90 26.56
C ILE A 498 -20.14 18.20 25.20
N ASP A 499 -20.80 19.08 24.44
CA ASP A 499 -20.18 19.75 23.29
C ASP A 499 -19.54 21.06 23.77
N VAL A 500 -18.21 21.12 23.69
CA VAL A 500 -17.44 22.31 24.12
C VAL A 500 -17.14 23.28 22.98
N ARG A 501 -17.83 23.13 21.83
CA ARG A 501 -17.78 24.08 20.72
C ARG A 501 -18.61 25.33 21.06
N ARG A 502 -18.42 26.37 20.23
CA ARG A 502 -19.27 27.56 20.33
C ARG A 502 -20.74 27.21 20.03
N LYS A 503 -21.64 28.09 20.49
CA LYS A 503 -23.09 27.88 20.29
C LYS A 503 -23.48 27.78 18.82
N ASP A 504 -22.88 28.61 17.96
CA ASP A 504 -23.13 28.57 16.51
C ASP A 504 -22.73 27.24 15.85
N GLU A 505 -21.60 26.65 16.26
CA GLU A 505 -21.15 25.34 15.79
C GLU A 505 -22.10 24.22 16.28
N TYR A 506 -22.57 24.32 17.53
CA TYR A 506 -23.53 23.37 18.12
C TYR A 506 -24.87 23.41 17.39
N ASP A 507 -25.40 24.60 17.11
CA ASP A 507 -26.68 24.78 16.44
C ASP A 507 -26.64 24.35 14.97
N ALA A 508 -25.48 24.43 14.31
CA ALA A 508 -25.28 23.94 12.96
C ALA A 508 -25.29 22.39 12.86
N GLY A 509 -25.16 21.68 14.00
CA GLY A 509 -25.23 20.23 14.11
C GLY A 509 -24.44 19.74 15.32
N ASN A 510 -24.99 18.77 16.03
CA ASN A 510 -24.40 18.23 17.25
C ASN A 510 -24.61 16.71 17.34
N ILE A 511 -23.96 16.08 18.32
CA ILE A 511 -24.22 14.68 18.65
C ILE A 511 -25.44 14.64 19.58
N GLU A 512 -26.40 13.80 19.26
CA GLU A 512 -27.65 13.68 20.02
C GLU A 512 -27.38 13.51 21.53
N ARG A 513 -28.19 14.14 22.37
CA ARG A 513 -28.12 14.18 23.84
C ARG A 513 -26.95 15.02 24.41
N ALA A 514 -26.04 15.52 23.59
CA ALA A 514 -25.00 16.41 24.12
C ALA A 514 -25.58 17.77 24.51
N ILE A 515 -25.12 18.31 25.63
CA ILE A 515 -25.40 19.69 26.03
C ILE A 515 -24.26 20.60 25.58
N ASN A 516 -24.60 21.84 25.21
CA ASN A 516 -23.56 22.79 24.81
C ASN A 516 -23.03 23.56 26.05
N LEU A 517 -21.72 23.43 26.28
CA LEU A 517 -20.98 24.20 27.27
C LEU A 517 -19.61 24.58 26.66
N PRO A 518 -19.51 25.76 26.04
CA PRO A 518 -18.28 26.20 25.40
C PRO A 518 -17.08 26.13 26.33
N VAL A 519 -15.92 25.72 25.80
CA VAL A 519 -14.68 25.54 26.62
C VAL A 519 -14.31 26.77 27.44
N ASP A 520 -14.57 27.95 26.91
CA ASP A 520 -14.25 29.23 27.59
C ASP A 520 -15.16 29.52 28.80
N GLU A 521 -16.35 28.87 28.86
CA GLU A 521 -17.31 29.01 29.96
C GLU A 521 -17.13 27.95 31.06
N ILE A 522 -16.36 26.87 30.83
CA ILE A 522 -16.26 25.76 31.79
C ILE A 522 -15.81 26.24 33.16
N ARG A 523 -14.79 27.10 33.24
CA ARG A 523 -14.24 27.57 34.53
C ARG A 523 -15.27 28.29 35.41
N SER A 524 -16.17 29.06 34.80
CA SER A 524 -17.22 29.78 35.54
C SER A 524 -18.39 28.86 35.95
N ARG A 525 -18.53 27.70 35.29
CA ARG A 525 -19.64 26.75 35.51
C ARG A 525 -19.24 25.45 36.20
N LEU A 526 -18.02 25.35 36.73
CA LEU A 526 -17.52 24.16 37.44
C LEU A 526 -18.46 23.70 38.57
N HIS A 527 -19.09 24.62 39.28
CA HIS A 527 -20.01 24.34 40.38
C HIS A 527 -21.31 23.65 39.94
N ALA A 528 -21.69 23.78 38.68
CA ALA A 528 -22.89 23.17 38.10
C ALA A 528 -22.64 21.79 37.52
N ILE A 529 -21.39 21.33 37.44
CA ILE A 529 -21.03 20.03 36.85
C ILE A 529 -20.97 18.98 37.99
N PRO A 530 -21.72 17.87 37.89
CA PRO A 530 -21.70 16.81 38.90
C PRO A 530 -20.34 16.07 38.89
N LYS A 531 -19.81 15.80 40.11
CA LYS A 531 -18.48 15.14 40.24
C LYS A 531 -18.55 13.62 40.16
N ASP A 532 -19.68 13.02 40.51
CA ASP A 532 -19.86 11.58 40.66
C ASP A 532 -20.42 10.90 39.38
N THR A 533 -20.13 11.47 38.21
CA THR A 533 -20.57 10.95 36.92
C THR A 533 -19.44 10.88 35.92
N ASN A 534 -19.58 10.02 34.91
CA ASN A 534 -18.68 10.06 33.77
C ASN A 534 -19.02 11.26 32.88
N ILE A 535 -18.00 11.97 32.45
CA ILE A 535 -18.13 13.15 31.60
C ILE A 535 -17.46 12.85 30.24
N PHE A 536 -18.27 12.79 29.21
CA PHE A 536 -17.82 12.64 27.83
C PHE A 536 -17.83 14.01 27.16
N ILE A 537 -16.73 14.34 26.49
CA ILE A 537 -16.54 15.67 25.90
C ILE A 537 -16.15 15.54 24.44
N TYR A 538 -16.66 16.43 23.62
CA TYR A 538 -16.13 16.59 22.27
C TYR A 538 -16.07 18.07 21.86
N CYS A 539 -15.20 18.34 20.90
CA CYS A 539 -15.19 19.56 20.11
C CYS A 539 -15.08 19.21 18.62
N GLU A 540 -14.77 20.15 17.75
CA GLU A 540 -14.67 19.90 16.31
C GLU A 540 -13.59 18.86 15.96
N ALA A 541 -12.35 18.99 16.49
CA ALA A 541 -11.18 18.21 16.08
C ALA A 541 -10.38 17.58 17.23
N GLY A 542 -10.80 17.80 18.51
CA GLY A 542 -10.16 17.22 19.70
C GLY A 542 -9.45 18.21 20.62
N LEU A 543 -8.88 19.32 20.15
CA LEU A 543 -8.08 20.25 20.96
C LEU A 543 -8.88 20.95 22.07
N ARG A 544 -10.01 21.59 21.77
CA ARG A 544 -10.86 22.25 22.78
C ARG A 544 -11.39 21.23 23.79
N GLY A 545 -11.70 20.01 23.35
CA GLY A 545 -12.07 18.90 24.23
C GLY A 545 -10.94 18.52 25.18
N TYR A 546 -9.72 18.45 24.70
CA TYR A 546 -8.55 18.22 25.55
C TYR A 546 -8.36 19.33 26.60
N LEU A 547 -8.47 20.61 26.20
CA LEU A 547 -8.40 21.74 27.14
C LEU A 547 -9.49 21.65 28.22
N ALA A 548 -10.73 21.35 27.80
CA ALA A 548 -11.86 21.15 28.72
C ALA A 548 -11.61 20.01 29.71
N GLN A 549 -11.13 18.86 29.20
CA GLN A 549 -10.77 17.72 30.05
C GLN A 549 -9.67 18.09 31.05
N ARG A 550 -8.64 18.83 30.64
CA ARG A 550 -7.56 19.26 31.54
C ARG A 550 -8.06 20.20 32.62
N ILE A 551 -8.95 21.16 32.27
CA ILE A 551 -9.59 22.04 33.24
C ILE A 551 -10.35 21.22 34.28
N LEU A 552 -11.24 20.34 33.85
CA LEU A 552 -12.06 19.53 34.74
C LEU A 552 -11.21 18.62 35.64
N ARG A 553 -10.26 17.88 35.07
CA ARG A 553 -9.42 16.95 35.85
C ARG A 553 -8.60 17.68 36.92
N GLN A 554 -8.10 18.88 36.64
CA GLN A 554 -7.35 19.69 37.63
C GLN A 554 -8.26 20.30 38.72
N HIS A 555 -9.59 20.23 38.52
CA HIS A 555 -10.58 20.61 39.53
C HIS A 555 -11.27 19.41 40.20
N GLY A 556 -10.65 18.23 40.10
CA GLY A 556 -11.08 17.03 40.82
C GLY A 556 -12.21 16.23 40.14
N PHE A 557 -12.33 16.30 38.80
CA PHE A 557 -13.22 15.44 38.01
C PHE A 557 -12.38 14.31 37.37
N ASP A 558 -12.44 13.09 37.90
CA ASP A 558 -11.54 12.01 37.49
C ASP A 558 -11.98 11.26 36.22
N ASN A 559 -13.29 11.18 36.01
CA ASN A 559 -13.89 10.40 34.91
C ASN A 559 -14.29 11.31 33.74
N VAL A 560 -13.31 11.93 33.13
CA VAL A 560 -13.52 12.80 31.96
C VAL A 560 -12.86 12.19 30.74
N PHE A 561 -13.60 12.04 29.64
CA PHE A 561 -13.15 11.41 28.39
C PHE A 561 -13.36 12.35 27.22
N ASN A 562 -12.39 12.45 26.32
CA ASN A 562 -12.44 13.28 25.11
C ASN A 562 -12.59 12.42 23.85
N LEU A 563 -13.52 12.78 22.98
CA LEU A 563 -13.73 12.08 21.70
C LEU A 563 -12.51 12.22 20.77
N SER A 564 -11.88 11.10 20.46
CA SER A 564 -10.74 11.05 19.56
C SER A 564 -11.16 11.51 18.15
N GLY A 565 -10.46 12.55 17.61
CA GLY A 565 -10.81 13.15 16.33
C GLY A 565 -12.06 14.02 16.33
N GLY A 566 -12.76 14.15 17.48
CA GLY A 566 -13.88 15.07 17.69
C GLY A 566 -15.11 14.83 16.81
N TYR A 567 -15.96 15.85 16.73
CA TYR A 567 -17.20 15.84 15.93
C TYR A 567 -16.95 15.53 14.46
N LYS A 568 -15.86 16.03 13.89
CA LYS A 568 -15.51 15.82 12.49
C LYS A 568 -15.34 14.34 12.14
N THR A 569 -14.60 13.60 12.95
CA THR A 569 -14.43 12.15 12.77
C THR A 569 -15.75 11.42 13.01
N TRP A 570 -16.44 11.75 14.08
CA TRP A 570 -17.74 11.16 14.42
C TRP A 570 -18.74 11.34 13.26
N LYS A 571 -18.89 12.58 12.78
CA LYS A 571 -19.83 12.89 11.68
C LYS A 571 -19.50 12.12 10.41
N ALA A 572 -18.22 12.09 9.99
CA ALA A 572 -17.81 11.36 8.81
C ALA A 572 -18.13 9.87 8.91
N CYS A 573 -17.85 9.25 10.07
CA CYS A 573 -18.14 7.84 10.29
C CYS A 573 -19.65 7.56 10.40
N THR A 574 -20.42 8.42 11.07
CA THR A 574 -21.85 8.22 11.29
C THR A 574 -22.63 8.40 9.99
N ASP A 575 -22.35 9.45 9.23
CA ASP A 575 -22.99 9.70 7.93
C ASP A 575 -22.76 8.50 6.99
N GLU A 576 -21.57 7.96 6.89
CA GLU A 576 -21.25 6.78 6.06
C GLU A 576 -21.91 5.51 6.61
N SER A 577 -21.91 5.30 7.93
CA SER A 577 -22.56 4.13 8.54
C SER A 577 -24.06 4.10 8.26
N VAL A 578 -24.74 5.25 8.30
CA VAL A 578 -26.16 5.37 7.96
C VAL A 578 -26.41 5.07 6.48
N LEU A 579 -25.55 5.57 5.58
CA LEU A 579 -25.67 5.29 4.14
C LEU A 579 -25.46 3.79 3.84
N ILE A 580 -24.48 3.16 4.50
CA ILE A 580 -24.20 1.73 4.38
C ILE A 580 -25.39 0.90 4.87
N ALA A 581 -25.96 1.24 6.04
CA ALA A 581 -27.13 0.54 6.60
C ALA A 581 -28.39 0.64 5.73
N ARG A 582 -28.57 1.75 4.99
CA ARG A 582 -29.71 1.94 4.07
C ARG A 582 -29.56 1.23 2.72
N ALA A 583 -28.32 0.84 2.38
CA ALA A 583 -28.00 0.20 1.11
C ALA A 583 -28.04 -1.34 1.17
N GLY A 584 -27.94 -1.93 2.36
CA GLY A 584 -28.07 -3.36 2.64
C GLY A 584 -29.49 -3.72 3.02
#